data_77463f00092e7f004805ea1d7ad599da
#
_entry.id   77463f00092e7f004805ea1d7ad599da
#
_cell.length_a   1.000
_cell.length_b   1.000
_cell.length_c   1.000
_cell.angle_alpha   90.00
_cell.angle_beta   90.00
_cell.angle_gamma   90.00
#
_symmetry.space_group_name_H-M   'P 1'
#
loop_
_entity.id
_entity.type
_entity.pdbx_description
1 polymer ?
#
loop_
_entity_poly.entity_id
_entity_poly.type
_entity_poly.pdbx_seq_one_letter_code
_entity_poly.pdbx_strand_id
1 'polypeptide(L)'
;MLSALYLIPVTLGETSIEQVLPPYNHEVIMGIRHFVVENIRSARRFLRQTDKAFPIDDCTFFEMGKHADEKQFSQYLQPLREGKPVGVISEAGCPAVADPGADIVRIAQREGLRVVPLVGPNSMIMAVMSSGLGGQSFAFNGYLPVDASDRAKRLKALESRAWTEGQTQLFIETPYRNEKMFQALLSTLRPQTRLCIAAGITTADEYIRTLPISEWKKTKLPDLSKIPAIFLINK
;
A
#
# COMPACT_ATOMS: atom_id res chain seq x y z
N MET A 1 4.63 -21.96 16.91
CA MET A 1 3.83 -21.00 16.11
C MET A 1 2.61 -21.71 15.52
N LEU A 2 1.48 -21.01 15.37
CA LEU A 2 0.26 -21.60 14.81
C LEU A 2 0.40 -21.74 13.28
N SER A 3 -0.17 -22.81 12.71
CA SER A 3 -0.34 -22.95 11.27
C SER A 3 -1.35 -21.91 10.79
N ALA A 4 -0.88 -20.92 10.01
CA ALA A 4 -1.70 -19.85 9.47
C ALA A 4 -1.04 -19.22 8.22
N LEU A 5 -1.83 -18.55 7.41
CA LEU A 5 -1.37 -17.63 6.38
C LEU A 5 -1.11 -16.27 7.02
N TYR A 6 0.15 -15.90 7.19
CA TYR A 6 0.54 -14.63 7.79
C TYR A 6 0.72 -13.57 6.71
N LEU A 7 -0.04 -12.49 6.78
CA LEU A 7 0.14 -11.33 5.91
C LEU A 7 1.19 -10.42 6.56
N ILE A 8 2.38 -10.40 5.97
CA ILE A 8 3.57 -9.77 6.55
C ILE A 8 3.77 -8.40 5.90
N PRO A 9 3.54 -7.30 6.63
CA PRO A 9 3.82 -5.97 6.11
C PRO A 9 5.32 -5.72 6.02
N VAL A 10 5.70 -4.87 5.04
CA VAL A 10 7.07 -4.39 4.85
C VAL A 10 7.13 -2.87 4.98
N THR A 11 8.32 -2.29 4.98
CA THR A 11 8.50 -0.83 4.99
C THR A 11 7.90 -0.19 3.74
N LEU A 12 7.50 1.09 3.83
CA LEU A 12 6.99 1.85 2.68
C LEU A 12 8.11 2.43 1.79
N GLY A 13 9.33 2.45 2.31
CA GLY A 13 10.52 2.97 1.65
C GLY A 13 11.76 2.73 2.52
N GLU A 14 12.80 3.50 2.29
CA GLU A 14 14.04 3.41 3.08
C GLU A 14 13.82 3.95 4.51
N THR A 15 13.51 3.05 5.41
CA THR A 15 13.36 3.32 6.85
C THR A 15 13.76 2.08 7.65
N SER A 16 14.14 2.25 8.91
CA SER A 16 14.48 1.10 9.75
C SER A 16 13.22 0.30 10.10
N ILE A 17 13.36 -1.01 10.16
CA ILE A 17 12.25 -1.94 10.45
C ILE A 17 11.67 -1.63 11.83
N GLU A 18 12.50 -1.34 12.81
CA GLU A 18 12.12 -1.10 14.20
C GLU A 18 11.25 0.15 14.38
N GLN A 19 11.29 1.10 13.42
CA GLN A 19 10.43 2.29 13.44
C GLN A 19 8.99 2.00 13.01
N VAL A 20 8.77 0.96 12.20
CA VAL A 20 7.48 0.75 11.56
C VAL A 20 6.87 -0.63 11.77
N LEU A 21 7.65 -1.62 12.20
CA LEU A 21 7.16 -2.97 12.48
C LEU A 21 7.34 -3.32 13.96
N PRO A 22 6.30 -3.86 14.62
CA PRO A 22 6.41 -4.35 16.00
C PRO A 22 7.41 -5.53 16.12
N PRO A 23 8.10 -5.67 17.26
CA PRO A 23 9.00 -6.81 17.52
C PRO A 23 8.34 -8.18 17.34
N TYR A 24 7.05 -8.30 17.61
CA TYR A 24 6.26 -9.52 17.38
C TYR A 24 6.31 -10.00 15.92
N ASN A 25 6.40 -9.09 14.95
CA ASN A 25 6.54 -9.49 13.55
C ASN A 25 7.84 -10.27 13.31
N HIS A 26 8.94 -9.84 13.94
CA HIS A 26 10.21 -10.55 13.87
C HIS A 26 10.07 -11.98 14.42
N GLU A 27 9.45 -12.16 15.60
CA GLU A 27 9.23 -13.48 16.20
C GLU A 27 8.44 -14.40 15.26
N VAL A 28 7.39 -13.88 14.62
CA VAL A 28 6.57 -14.64 13.67
C VAL A 28 7.38 -14.99 12.42
N ILE A 29 8.07 -14.03 11.82
CA ILE A 29 8.86 -14.20 10.59
C ILE A 29 9.92 -15.27 10.79
N MET A 30 10.62 -15.28 11.93
CA MET A 30 11.66 -16.26 12.24
C MET A 30 11.17 -17.70 12.26
N GLY A 31 9.87 -17.93 12.47
CA GLY A 31 9.27 -19.27 12.45
C GLY A 31 8.74 -19.74 11.09
N ILE A 32 8.75 -18.90 10.05
CA ILE A 32 8.21 -19.23 8.72
C ILE A 32 9.33 -19.69 7.78
N ARG A 33 9.01 -20.69 6.93
CA ARG A 33 9.93 -21.23 5.90
C ARG A 33 9.31 -21.27 4.50
N HIS A 34 8.01 -20.99 4.39
CA HIS A 34 7.30 -20.95 3.11
C HIS A 34 6.74 -19.55 2.89
N PHE A 35 7.12 -18.90 1.78
CA PHE A 35 6.73 -17.53 1.49
C PHE A 35 6.12 -17.41 0.11
N VAL A 36 4.99 -16.75 0.03
CA VAL A 36 4.39 -16.30 -1.23
C VAL A 36 4.72 -14.81 -1.37
N VAL A 37 5.41 -14.46 -2.43
CA VAL A 37 6.04 -13.14 -2.57
C VAL A 37 5.73 -12.53 -3.93
N GLU A 38 5.68 -11.21 -3.99
CA GLU A 38 5.56 -10.49 -5.26
C GLU A 38 6.86 -10.57 -6.06
N ASN A 39 8.01 -10.46 -5.39
CA ASN A 39 9.33 -10.58 -5.96
C ASN A 39 10.28 -11.27 -4.97
N ILE A 40 10.93 -12.35 -5.40
CA ILE A 40 11.82 -13.15 -4.55
C ILE A 40 13.02 -12.33 -4.05
N ARG A 41 13.60 -11.47 -4.90
CA ARG A 41 14.81 -10.71 -4.55
C ARG A 41 14.55 -9.69 -3.45
N SER A 42 13.47 -8.93 -3.54
CA SER A 42 13.10 -7.94 -2.51
C SER A 42 12.67 -8.62 -1.22
N ALA A 43 11.89 -9.71 -1.29
CA ALA A 43 11.50 -10.47 -0.12
C ALA A 43 12.70 -11.04 0.64
N ARG A 44 13.70 -11.64 -0.05
CA ARG A 44 14.94 -12.12 0.58
C ARG A 44 15.73 -10.98 1.22
N ARG A 45 15.76 -9.81 0.60
CA ARG A 45 16.39 -8.61 1.18
C ARG A 45 15.69 -8.18 2.46
N PHE A 46 14.37 -8.08 2.44
CA PHE A 46 13.56 -7.73 3.61
C PHE A 46 13.77 -8.71 4.77
N LEU A 47 13.75 -10.02 4.51
CA LEU A 47 13.99 -11.04 5.53
C LEU A 47 15.40 -10.91 6.15
N ARG A 48 16.43 -10.59 5.36
CA ARG A 48 17.78 -10.31 5.85
C ARG A 48 17.89 -8.98 6.59
N GLN A 49 17.06 -8.00 6.27
CA GLN A 49 16.96 -6.76 7.05
C GLN A 49 16.26 -6.99 8.39
N THR A 50 15.25 -7.87 8.44
CA THR A 50 14.57 -8.25 9.68
C THR A 50 15.53 -8.98 10.62
N ASP A 51 16.35 -9.89 10.10
CA ASP A 51 17.40 -10.56 10.84
C ASP A 51 18.54 -10.99 9.90
N LYS A 52 19.77 -10.57 10.20
CA LYS A 52 20.95 -10.95 9.42
C LYS A 52 21.22 -12.45 9.41
N ALA A 53 20.83 -13.16 10.49
CA ALA A 53 20.96 -14.61 10.63
C ALA A 53 19.75 -15.39 10.09
N PHE A 54 18.76 -14.73 9.49
CA PHE A 54 17.59 -15.40 8.95
C PHE A 54 17.96 -16.52 7.96
N PRO A 55 17.47 -17.77 8.14
CA PRO A 55 17.89 -18.93 7.36
C PRO A 55 17.23 -18.97 5.98
N ILE A 56 17.64 -18.08 5.10
CA ILE A 56 17.05 -17.90 3.75
C ILE A 56 17.12 -19.17 2.90
N ASP A 57 18.20 -19.93 3.05
CA ASP A 57 18.45 -21.09 2.20
C ASP A 57 17.57 -22.31 2.58
N ASP A 58 16.98 -22.28 3.79
CA ASP A 58 15.99 -23.27 4.24
C ASP A 58 14.56 -22.90 3.79
N CYS A 59 14.38 -21.80 3.07
CA CYS A 59 13.07 -21.29 2.71
C CYS A 59 12.66 -21.65 1.27
N THR A 60 11.37 -21.93 1.11
CA THR A 60 10.72 -22.04 -0.19
C THR A 60 10.00 -20.73 -0.51
N PHE A 61 10.24 -20.19 -1.71
CA PHE A 61 9.60 -19.00 -2.20
C PHE A 61 8.71 -19.31 -3.41
N PHE A 62 7.47 -18.86 -3.36
CA PHE A 62 6.50 -18.93 -4.45
C PHE A 62 6.26 -17.51 -4.95
N GLU A 63 6.62 -17.21 -6.20
CA GLU A 63 6.47 -15.88 -6.76
C GLU A 63 5.08 -15.69 -7.38
N MET A 64 4.41 -14.62 -7.00
CA MET A 64 3.11 -14.22 -7.56
C MET A 64 3.33 -13.56 -8.93
N GLY A 65 3.47 -14.38 -9.98
CA GLY A 65 3.63 -13.89 -11.34
C GLY A 65 2.40 -13.12 -11.82
N LYS A 66 2.60 -12.16 -12.74
CA LYS A 66 1.51 -11.34 -13.33
C LYS A 66 0.40 -12.15 -14.02
N HIS A 67 0.67 -13.40 -14.36
CA HIS A 67 -0.25 -14.32 -15.04
C HIS A 67 -0.54 -15.58 -14.24
N ALA A 68 -0.20 -15.58 -12.93
CA ALA A 68 -0.51 -16.70 -12.06
C ALA A 68 -2.04 -16.88 -11.94
N ASP A 69 -2.50 -18.09 -12.21
CA ASP A 69 -3.92 -18.43 -12.12
C ASP A 69 -4.31 -18.97 -10.71
N GLU A 70 -5.59 -19.17 -10.49
CA GLU A 70 -6.13 -19.68 -9.22
C GLU A 70 -5.54 -21.04 -8.85
N LYS A 71 -5.22 -21.89 -9.82
CA LYS A 71 -4.63 -23.22 -9.61
C LYS A 71 -3.22 -23.10 -9.03
N GLN A 72 -2.40 -22.19 -9.56
CA GLN A 72 -1.06 -21.93 -9.04
C GLN A 72 -1.13 -21.36 -7.61
N PHE A 73 -2.00 -20.37 -7.36
CA PHE A 73 -2.19 -19.84 -6.01
C PHE A 73 -2.67 -20.90 -5.02
N SER A 74 -3.53 -21.82 -5.45
CA SER A 74 -3.94 -22.95 -4.61
C SER A 74 -2.75 -23.86 -4.25
N GLN A 75 -1.83 -24.12 -5.19
CA GLN A 75 -0.61 -24.90 -4.93
C GLN A 75 0.30 -24.25 -3.90
N TYR A 76 0.40 -22.92 -3.88
CA TYR A 76 1.23 -22.17 -2.90
C TYR A 76 0.74 -22.33 -1.46
N LEU A 77 -0.54 -22.72 -1.26
CA LEU A 77 -1.11 -23.03 0.05
C LEU A 77 -0.92 -24.48 0.50
N GLN A 78 -0.28 -25.33 -0.30
CA GLN A 78 -0.06 -26.72 0.07
C GLN A 78 0.69 -26.88 1.41
N PRO A 79 1.77 -26.12 1.70
CA PRO A 79 2.41 -26.19 3.02
C PRO A 79 1.45 -25.87 4.17
N LEU A 80 0.54 -24.90 3.97
CA LEU A 80 -0.45 -24.54 5.00
C LEU A 80 -1.45 -25.67 5.28
N ARG A 81 -1.90 -26.38 4.25
CA ARG A 81 -2.75 -27.57 4.39
C ARG A 81 -2.04 -28.72 5.13
N GLU A 82 -0.71 -28.76 5.04
CA GLU A 82 0.16 -29.70 5.77
C GLU A 82 0.48 -29.23 7.21
N GLY A 83 -0.17 -28.17 7.68
CA GLY A 83 0.03 -27.67 9.03
C GLY A 83 1.25 -26.75 9.21
N LYS A 84 1.92 -26.33 8.12
CA LYS A 84 3.08 -25.43 8.15
C LYS A 84 2.64 -23.97 7.97
N PRO A 85 3.23 -23.00 8.66
CA PRO A 85 2.93 -21.58 8.45
C PRO A 85 3.44 -21.08 7.07
N VAL A 86 2.66 -20.19 6.46
CA VAL A 86 3.02 -19.55 5.18
C VAL A 86 2.96 -18.03 5.35
N GLY A 87 3.99 -17.32 4.89
CA GLY A 87 4.03 -15.84 4.87
C GLY A 87 3.70 -15.28 3.50
N VAL A 88 2.93 -14.19 3.43
CA VAL A 88 2.72 -13.41 2.21
C VAL A 88 3.45 -12.07 2.36
N ILE A 89 4.28 -11.72 1.37
CA ILE A 89 5.08 -10.48 1.35
C ILE A 89 4.87 -9.78 0.02
N SER A 90 4.45 -8.50 0.05
CA SER A 90 4.42 -7.60 -1.12
C SER A 90 5.66 -6.70 -1.18
N GLU A 91 5.73 -5.78 -2.16
CA GLU A 91 6.87 -4.88 -2.32
C GLU A 91 6.89 -3.73 -1.29
N ALA A 92 5.72 -3.25 -0.83
CA ALA A 92 5.63 -2.15 0.12
C ALA A 92 4.35 -2.23 0.97
N GLY A 93 4.42 -1.90 2.26
CA GLY A 93 3.25 -1.83 3.13
C GLY A 93 2.57 -3.16 3.39
N CYS A 94 1.25 -3.18 3.39
CA CYS A 94 0.44 -4.34 3.75
C CYS A 94 0.09 -5.17 2.51
N PRO A 95 0.45 -6.47 2.45
CA PRO A 95 0.08 -7.33 1.34
C PRO A 95 -1.44 -7.44 1.20
N ALA A 96 -1.92 -7.67 -0.02
CA ALA A 96 -3.33 -7.73 -0.41
C ALA A 96 -4.11 -6.39 -0.32
N VAL A 97 -3.47 -5.29 0.04
CA VAL A 97 -4.09 -3.96 0.10
C VAL A 97 -3.53 -3.08 -1.02
N ALA A 98 -4.21 -3.01 -2.15
CA ALA A 98 -3.76 -2.39 -3.41
C ALA A 98 -2.50 -3.06 -4.02
N ASP A 99 -2.15 -4.21 -3.52
CA ASP A 99 -0.99 -5.05 -3.86
C ASP A 99 -1.42 -6.49 -4.11
N PRO A 100 -0.58 -7.33 -4.74
CA PRO A 100 -0.83 -8.76 -4.87
C PRO A 100 -1.03 -9.46 -3.53
N GLY A 101 -1.79 -10.57 -3.54
CA GLY A 101 -2.05 -11.40 -2.36
C GLY A 101 -3.52 -11.60 -2.03
N ALA A 102 -4.42 -10.74 -2.54
CA ALA A 102 -5.87 -10.87 -2.28
C ALA A 102 -6.42 -12.23 -2.77
N ASP A 103 -5.92 -12.75 -3.89
CA ASP A 103 -6.37 -14.03 -4.45
C ASP A 103 -6.00 -15.20 -3.55
N ILE A 104 -4.79 -15.20 -2.99
CA ILE A 104 -4.34 -16.24 -2.05
C ILE A 104 -5.14 -16.20 -0.75
N VAL A 105 -5.43 -14.99 -0.25
CA VAL A 105 -6.29 -14.80 0.93
C VAL A 105 -7.70 -15.33 0.65
N ARG A 106 -8.27 -15.05 -0.54
CA ARG A 106 -9.58 -15.55 -0.94
C ARG A 106 -9.65 -17.07 -0.94
N ILE A 107 -8.61 -17.75 -1.45
CA ILE A 107 -8.54 -19.21 -1.44
C ILE A 107 -8.45 -19.73 -0.01
N ALA A 108 -7.57 -19.16 0.82
CA ALA A 108 -7.42 -19.53 2.22
C ALA A 108 -8.75 -19.39 2.99
N GLN A 109 -9.46 -18.28 2.81
CA GLN A 109 -10.78 -18.06 3.42
C GLN A 109 -11.83 -19.08 2.95
N ARG A 110 -11.88 -19.36 1.65
CA ARG A 110 -12.80 -20.37 1.08
C ARG A 110 -12.56 -21.77 1.65
N GLU A 111 -11.32 -22.09 1.95
CA GLU A 111 -10.92 -23.38 2.51
C GLU A 111 -10.96 -23.44 4.05
N GLY A 112 -11.35 -22.35 4.71
CA GLY A 112 -11.39 -22.27 6.17
C GLY A 112 -9.99 -22.27 6.82
N LEU A 113 -8.94 -21.97 6.06
CA LEU A 113 -7.58 -21.83 6.56
C LEU A 113 -7.44 -20.54 7.35
N ARG A 114 -6.70 -20.59 8.45
CA ARG A 114 -6.48 -19.41 9.29
C ARG A 114 -5.65 -18.37 8.56
N VAL A 115 -6.13 -17.11 8.54
CA VAL A 115 -5.41 -15.95 8.04
C VAL A 115 -5.10 -14.99 9.19
N VAL A 116 -3.87 -14.54 9.30
CA VAL A 116 -3.39 -13.64 10.36
C VAL A 116 -2.72 -12.42 9.73
N PRO A 117 -3.37 -11.25 9.71
CA PRO A 117 -2.72 -10.02 9.34
C PRO A 117 -1.78 -9.57 10.46
N LEU A 118 -0.53 -9.27 10.13
CA LEU A 118 0.40 -8.65 11.06
C LEU A 118 0.31 -7.12 11.01
N VAL A 119 0.62 -6.48 12.13
CA VAL A 119 0.59 -5.02 12.24
C VAL A 119 1.77 -4.40 11.49
N GLY A 120 1.50 -3.39 10.68
CA GLY A 120 2.55 -2.65 9.97
C GLY A 120 2.06 -1.42 9.24
N PRO A 121 2.96 -0.68 8.56
CA PRO A 121 2.64 0.58 7.93
C PRO A 121 1.70 0.37 6.74
N ASN A 122 0.73 1.28 6.63
CA ASN A 122 -0.17 1.37 5.47
C ASN A 122 -0.24 2.84 5.04
N SER A 123 0.28 3.14 3.87
CA SER A 123 0.40 4.52 3.38
C SER A 123 -0.96 5.23 3.27
N MET A 124 -2.02 4.52 2.89
CA MET A 124 -3.37 5.10 2.77
C MET A 124 -3.93 5.53 4.11
N ILE A 125 -3.84 4.65 5.13
CA ILE A 125 -4.31 4.95 6.48
C ILE A 125 -3.48 6.07 7.10
N MET A 126 -2.15 6.02 6.95
CA MET A 126 -1.25 7.06 7.46
C MET A 126 -1.51 8.42 6.80
N ALA A 127 -1.79 8.43 5.48
CA ALA A 127 -2.19 9.64 4.77
C ALA A 127 -3.53 10.19 5.27
N VAL A 128 -4.53 9.35 5.53
CA VAL A 128 -5.81 9.79 6.13
C VAL A 128 -5.58 10.39 7.52
N MET A 129 -4.82 9.71 8.38
CA MET A 129 -4.50 10.16 9.75
C MET A 129 -3.87 11.55 9.75
N SER A 130 -2.96 11.81 8.83
CA SER A 130 -2.16 13.05 8.78
C SER A 130 -2.79 14.17 7.95
N SER A 131 -3.80 13.86 7.12
CA SER A 131 -4.41 14.82 6.18
C SER A 131 -5.29 15.90 6.84
N GLY A 132 -5.91 15.59 7.98
CA GLY A 132 -6.94 16.43 8.57
C GLY A 132 -8.23 16.56 7.76
N LEU A 133 -8.47 15.64 6.79
CA LEU A 133 -9.67 15.62 5.93
C LEU A 133 -10.81 14.74 6.45
N GLY A 134 -10.62 14.13 7.62
CA GLY A 134 -11.60 13.23 8.22
C GLY A 134 -11.46 11.78 7.76
N GLY A 135 -11.46 10.86 8.73
CA GLY A 135 -11.28 9.42 8.51
C GLY A 135 -12.54 8.59 8.79
N GLN A 136 -13.69 9.21 9.07
CA GLN A 136 -14.95 8.48 9.31
C GLN A 136 -15.51 7.83 8.03
N SER A 137 -15.32 8.51 6.90
CA SER A 137 -15.71 8.00 5.60
C SER A 137 -14.63 8.36 4.58
N PHE A 138 -13.99 7.35 3.99
CA PHE A 138 -13.00 7.55 2.95
C PHE A 138 -13.04 6.40 1.93
N ALA A 139 -12.61 6.68 0.71
CA ALA A 139 -12.56 5.70 -0.35
C ALA A 139 -11.22 5.79 -1.10
N PHE A 140 -10.58 4.63 -1.29
CA PHE A 140 -9.41 4.49 -2.14
C PHE A 140 -9.83 4.18 -3.57
N ASN A 141 -9.33 4.95 -4.53
CA ASN A 141 -9.73 4.91 -5.93
C ASN A 141 -8.62 4.37 -6.87
N GLY A 142 -7.49 3.91 -6.30
CA GLY A 142 -6.37 3.42 -7.09
C GLY A 142 -5.73 4.49 -7.97
N TYR A 143 -5.27 4.09 -9.16
CA TYR A 143 -4.77 5.00 -10.18
C TYR A 143 -5.90 5.64 -10.96
N LEU A 144 -5.77 6.94 -11.24
CA LEU A 144 -6.71 7.65 -12.12
C LEU A 144 -6.31 7.48 -13.60
N PRO A 145 -7.25 7.73 -14.54
CA PRO A 145 -6.98 7.58 -15.98
C PRO A 145 -5.78 8.39 -16.45
N VAL A 146 -4.98 7.79 -17.34
CA VAL A 146 -3.80 8.45 -17.95
C VAL A 146 -4.21 9.53 -18.92
N ASP A 147 -5.31 9.32 -19.66
CA ASP A 147 -5.89 10.32 -20.55
C ASP A 147 -6.35 11.55 -19.76
N ALA A 148 -6.02 12.75 -20.25
CA ALA A 148 -6.27 14.00 -19.54
C ALA A 148 -7.77 14.31 -19.40
N SER A 149 -8.58 14.03 -20.45
CA SER A 149 -10.02 14.27 -20.44
C SER A 149 -10.73 13.34 -19.46
N ASP A 150 -10.41 12.05 -19.51
CA ASP A 150 -11.01 11.05 -18.62
C ASP A 150 -10.58 11.23 -17.18
N ARG A 151 -9.29 11.62 -16.94
CA ARG A 151 -8.80 11.99 -15.62
C ARG A 151 -9.56 13.20 -15.06
N ALA A 152 -9.79 14.24 -15.85
CA ALA A 152 -10.55 15.41 -15.41
C ALA A 152 -12.00 15.07 -15.09
N LYS A 153 -12.66 14.22 -15.89
CA LYS A 153 -14.01 13.71 -15.60
C LYS A 153 -14.01 12.93 -14.27
N ARG A 154 -13.04 12.03 -14.08
CA ARG A 154 -12.92 11.24 -12.84
C ARG A 154 -12.68 12.12 -11.62
N LEU A 155 -11.79 13.10 -11.70
CA LEU A 155 -11.52 14.06 -10.62
C LEU A 155 -12.79 14.83 -10.22
N LYS A 156 -13.57 15.33 -11.19
CA LYS A 156 -14.86 16.01 -10.91
C LYS A 156 -15.87 15.08 -10.22
N ALA A 157 -15.93 13.82 -10.63
CA ALA A 157 -16.81 12.84 -10.00
C ALA A 157 -16.39 12.56 -8.55
N LEU A 158 -15.09 12.40 -8.28
CA LEU A 158 -14.56 12.21 -6.93
C LEU A 158 -14.79 13.45 -6.05
N GLU A 159 -14.56 14.65 -6.60
CA GLU A 159 -14.85 15.90 -5.90
C GLU A 159 -16.33 16.02 -5.55
N SER A 160 -17.24 15.68 -6.49
CA SER A 160 -18.68 15.67 -6.23
C SER A 160 -19.02 14.78 -5.03
N ARG A 161 -18.48 13.56 -4.97
CA ARG A 161 -18.71 12.66 -3.83
C ARG A 161 -18.14 13.23 -2.53
N ALA A 162 -16.94 13.82 -2.57
CA ALA A 162 -16.35 14.46 -1.40
C ALA A 162 -17.25 15.58 -0.84
N TRP A 163 -17.88 16.38 -1.72
CA TRP A 163 -18.77 17.48 -1.32
C TRP A 163 -20.15 17.03 -0.86
N THR A 164 -20.76 16.06 -1.55
CA THR A 164 -22.13 15.62 -1.27
C THR A 164 -22.20 14.60 -0.13
N GLU A 165 -21.23 13.69 -0.06
CA GLU A 165 -21.24 12.59 0.91
C GLU A 165 -20.31 12.87 2.10
N GLY A 166 -19.45 13.89 2.05
CA GLY A 166 -18.42 14.15 3.06
C GLY A 166 -17.33 13.06 3.10
N GLN A 167 -17.17 12.29 2.01
CA GLN A 167 -16.26 11.17 1.93
C GLN A 167 -14.91 11.60 1.37
N THR A 168 -13.84 11.42 2.13
CA THR A 168 -12.47 11.68 1.66
C THR A 168 -12.11 10.72 0.53
N GLN A 169 -11.70 11.26 -0.62
CA GLN A 169 -11.30 10.47 -1.79
C GLN A 169 -9.79 10.38 -1.87
N LEU A 170 -9.24 9.15 -1.82
CA LEU A 170 -7.82 8.86 -1.94
C LEU A 170 -7.53 8.27 -3.32
N PHE A 171 -6.41 8.64 -3.90
CA PHE A 171 -5.87 8.03 -5.11
C PHE A 171 -4.35 8.18 -5.17
N ILE A 172 -3.72 7.36 -5.99
CA ILE A 172 -2.26 7.32 -6.14
C ILE A 172 -1.86 7.61 -7.58
N GLU A 173 -0.58 7.98 -7.73
CA GLU A 173 0.05 8.12 -9.03
C GLU A 173 1.49 7.57 -8.97
N THR A 174 2.02 7.23 -10.13
CA THR A 174 3.44 6.86 -10.25
C THR A 174 4.31 8.09 -10.05
N PRO A 175 5.48 7.97 -9.38
CA PRO A 175 6.30 9.12 -9.03
C PRO A 175 6.57 10.09 -10.18
N TYR A 176 6.94 9.59 -11.36
CA TYR A 176 7.24 10.40 -12.55
C TYR A 176 6.02 11.13 -13.15
N ARG A 177 4.79 10.84 -12.68
CA ARG A 177 3.56 11.53 -13.09
C ARG A 177 2.96 12.41 -12.00
N ASN A 178 3.55 12.47 -10.80
CA ASN A 178 3.03 13.27 -9.69
C ASN A 178 2.83 14.73 -10.06
N GLU A 179 3.78 15.34 -10.77
CA GLU A 179 3.66 16.74 -11.22
C GLU A 179 2.46 16.94 -12.16
N LYS A 180 2.28 16.03 -13.14
CA LYS A 180 1.12 16.08 -14.06
C LYS A 180 -0.21 15.92 -13.33
N MET A 181 -0.25 15.04 -12.32
CA MET A 181 -1.42 14.87 -11.47
C MET A 181 -1.70 16.14 -10.67
N PHE A 182 -0.70 16.74 -10.06
CA PHE A 182 -0.84 17.99 -9.33
C PHE A 182 -1.40 19.12 -10.20
N GLN A 183 -0.87 19.31 -11.38
CA GLN A 183 -1.38 20.31 -12.32
C GLN A 183 -2.84 20.03 -12.77
N ALA A 184 -3.19 18.76 -12.96
CA ALA A 184 -4.56 18.37 -13.27
C ALA A 184 -5.52 18.68 -12.11
N LEU A 185 -5.09 18.47 -10.87
CA LEU A 185 -5.86 18.83 -9.67
C LEU A 185 -6.12 20.33 -9.58
N LEU A 186 -5.06 21.15 -9.74
CA LEU A 186 -5.15 22.62 -9.70
C LEU A 186 -6.06 23.21 -10.77
N SER A 187 -6.09 22.59 -11.97
CA SER A 187 -6.91 23.06 -13.08
C SER A 187 -8.34 22.58 -13.05
N THR A 188 -8.63 21.44 -12.39
CA THR A 188 -9.92 20.76 -12.47
C THR A 188 -10.80 21.01 -11.24
N LEU A 189 -10.20 21.06 -10.04
CA LEU A 189 -10.96 21.13 -8.80
C LEU A 189 -11.34 22.56 -8.41
N ARG A 190 -12.40 22.66 -7.60
CA ARG A 190 -12.90 23.95 -7.06
C ARG A 190 -11.85 24.58 -6.15
N PRO A 191 -11.78 25.94 -6.12
CA PRO A 191 -10.81 26.65 -5.25
C PRO A 191 -10.88 26.28 -3.76
N GLN A 192 -12.07 25.94 -3.27
CA GLN A 192 -12.33 25.58 -1.87
C GLN A 192 -12.04 24.12 -1.54
N THR A 193 -11.98 23.24 -2.54
CA THR A 193 -11.65 21.81 -2.31
C THR A 193 -10.28 21.70 -1.67
N ARG A 194 -10.22 21.01 -0.54
CA ARG A 194 -8.99 20.76 0.19
C ARG A 194 -8.27 19.57 -0.43
N LEU A 195 -7.01 19.75 -0.74
CA LEU A 195 -6.10 18.73 -1.27
C LEU A 195 -4.99 18.47 -0.26
N CYS A 196 -4.86 17.21 0.15
CA CYS A 196 -3.67 16.73 0.84
C CYS A 196 -2.75 15.99 -0.15
N ILE A 197 -1.47 16.27 -0.06
CA ILE A 197 -0.41 15.50 -0.72
C ILE A 197 0.42 14.86 0.39
N ALA A 198 0.46 13.53 0.40
CA ALA A 198 1.22 12.74 1.36
C ALA A 198 2.23 11.89 0.58
N ALA A 199 3.49 12.27 0.61
CA ALA A 199 4.57 11.66 -0.16
C ALA A 199 5.68 11.16 0.76
N GLY A 200 6.35 10.07 0.38
CA GLY A 200 7.49 9.51 1.11
C GLY A 200 7.19 9.15 2.57
N ILE A 201 5.96 8.76 2.88
CA ILE A 201 5.51 8.48 4.25
C ILE A 201 6.47 7.50 4.92
N THR A 202 6.89 7.80 6.14
CA THR A 202 7.88 7.07 6.97
C THR A 202 9.35 7.16 6.51
N THR A 203 9.65 7.86 5.45
CA THR A 203 11.04 8.07 5.00
C THR A 203 11.59 9.44 5.40
N ALA A 204 12.88 9.64 5.18
CA ALA A 204 13.51 10.95 5.41
C ALA A 204 12.97 12.06 4.50
N ASP A 205 12.38 11.69 3.35
CA ASP A 205 11.80 12.60 2.37
C ASP A 205 10.29 12.80 2.57
N GLU A 206 9.77 12.49 3.77
CA GLU A 206 8.35 12.63 4.07
C GLU A 206 7.87 14.07 3.88
N TYR A 207 6.84 14.22 3.07
CA TYR A 207 6.14 15.48 2.86
C TYR A 207 4.64 15.28 2.96
N ILE A 208 4.01 15.92 3.95
CA ILE A 208 2.55 15.85 4.13
C ILE A 208 2.02 17.26 4.30
N ARG A 209 1.16 17.69 3.40
CA ARG A 209 0.55 19.02 3.47
C ARG A 209 -0.86 19.05 2.89
N THR A 210 -1.76 19.72 3.62
CA THR A 210 -3.15 19.94 3.22
C THR A 210 -3.44 21.42 3.08
N LEU A 211 -3.89 21.83 1.91
CA LEU A 211 -4.32 23.21 1.61
C LEU A 211 -5.56 23.19 0.70
N PRO A 212 -6.37 24.25 0.69
CA PRO A 212 -7.35 24.44 -0.37
C PRO A 212 -6.65 24.65 -1.73
N ILE A 213 -7.30 24.29 -2.83
CA ILE A 213 -6.76 24.45 -4.20
C ILE A 213 -6.34 25.90 -4.47
N SER A 214 -7.10 26.88 -3.97
CA SER A 214 -6.77 28.30 -4.11
C SER A 214 -5.40 28.68 -3.53
N GLU A 215 -4.97 28.02 -2.45
CA GLU A 215 -3.67 28.22 -1.83
C GLU A 215 -2.58 27.37 -2.50
N TRP A 216 -2.90 26.14 -2.91
CA TRP A 216 -1.97 25.33 -3.68
C TRP A 216 -1.50 26.01 -4.97
N LYS A 217 -2.39 26.78 -5.65
CA LYS A 217 -2.01 27.59 -6.84
C LYS A 217 -0.91 28.62 -6.58
N LYS A 218 -0.70 29.01 -5.33
CA LYS A 218 0.33 29.98 -4.89
C LYS A 218 1.53 29.30 -4.22
N THR A 219 1.47 27.97 -4.06
CA THR A 219 2.47 27.19 -3.33
C THR A 219 3.33 26.40 -4.30
N LYS A 220 4.64 26.48 -4.15
CA LYS A 220 5.56 25.63 -4.90
C LYS A 220 5.53 24.20 -4.32
N LEU A 221 5.24 23.21 -5.17
CA LEU A 221 5.36 21.81 -4.82
C LEU A 221 6.86 21.44 -4.73
N PRO A 222 7.28 20.64 -3.73
CA PRO A 222 8.60 20.02 -3.77
C PRO A 222 8.73 19.05 -4.96
N ASP A 223 9.94 18.69 -5.33
CA ASP A 223 10.15 17.66 -6.35
C ASP A 223 9.73 16.28 -5.84
N LEU A 224 8.62 15.78 -6.35
CA LEU A 224 8.06 14.46 -6.05
C LEU A 224 8.29 13.45 -7.19
N SER A 225 9.14 13.75 -8.15
CA SER A 225 9.31 12.93 -9.36
C SER A 225 9.85 11.51 -9.10
N LYS A 226 10.44 11.29 -7.92
CA LYS A 226 10.99 9.97 -7.47
C LYS A 226 10.32 9.43 -6.22
N ILE A 227 9.36 10.14 -5.65
CA ILE A 227 8.77 9.84 -4.35
C ILE A 227 7.34 9.35 -4.54
N PRO A 228 6.98 8.15 -4.06
CA PRO A 228 5.58 7.69 -4.05
C PRO A 228 4.70 8.67 -3.29
N ALA A 229 3.55 9.01 -3.87
CA ALA A 229 2.62 9.96 -3.26
C ALA A 229 1.17 9.48 -3.29
N ILE A 230 0.45 9.81 -2.23
CA ILE A 230 -1.00 9.68 -2.13
C ILE A 230 -1.61 11.07 -2.15
N PHE A 231 -2.64 11.24 -2.94
CA PHE A 231 -3.44 12.44 -3.03
C PHE A 231 -4.79 12.19 -2.36
N LEU A 232 -5.22 13.13 -1.51
CA LEU A 232 -6.52 13.05 -0.84
C LEU A 232 -7.28 14.35 -1.08
N ILE A 233 -8.56 14.24 -1.40
CA ILE A 233 -9.43 15.41 -1.55
C ILE A 233 -10.68 15.29 -0.68
N ASN A 234 -11.12 16.43 -0.12
CA ASN A 234 -12.38 16.57 0.57
C ASN A 234 -12.85 18.06 0.52
N LYS A 235 -14.06 18.33 1.04
CA LYS A 235 -14.59 19.68 1.19
C LYS A 235 -13.89 20.47 2.30
#